data_860badcbee52ab5fbe86406f31fbe37a
#
_entry.id   860badcbee52ab5fbe86406f31fbe37a
#
_cell.length_a   1.000
_cell.length_b   1.000
_cell.length_c   1.000
_cell.angle_alpha   90.00
_cell.angle_beta   90.00
_cell.angle_gamma   90.00
#
_symmetry.space_group_name_H-M   'P 1'
#
loop_
_entity.id
_entity.type
_entity.pdbx_description
1 polymer ?
#
loop_
_entity_poly.entity_id
_entity_poly.type
_entity_poly.pdbx_seq_one_letter_code
_entity_poly.pdbx_strand_id
1 'polypeptide(L)'
;MKLNPNYIFVDTNVLNGFYLNKETDGECLKYLFSLKGKKLFISSLSIGQFIAFFNKKLTNEKIKDIIRYLITKFTVIEFNEQDIIKSIQYNYSDLEDSIQYVIGTKMKCFYFVTNDKHYSAFLNIKALKPSEIRSIKK
;
A
#
# COMPACT_ATOMS: atom_id res chain seq x y z
N MET A 1 -6.53 19.02 6.07
CA MET A 1 -5.25 18.32 6.08
C MET A 1 -4.65 18.34 4.67
N LYS A 2 -3.40 18.77 4.56
CA LYS A 2 -2.70 18.82 3.27
C LYS A 2 -1.89 17.55 3.06
N LEU A 3 -2.18 16.80 2.01
CA LEU A 3 -1.46 15.57 1.67
C LEU A 3 -0.19 15.91 0.86
N ASN A 4 0.80 15.03 0.94
CA ASN A 4 2.11 15.24 0.33
C ASN A 4 2.23 14.39 -0.95
N PRO A 5 2.39 15.02 -2.14
CA PRO A 5 2.49 14.25 -3.39
C PRO A 5 3.79 13.46 -3.52
N ASN A 6 4.75 13.66 -2.61
CA ASN A 6 5.96 12.85 -2.56
C ASN A 6 5.81 11.59 -1.70
N TYR A 7 4.65 11.43 -1.03
CA TYR A 7 4.38 10.30 -0.17
C TYR A 7 3.38 9.36 -0.84
N ILE A 8 3.79 8.12 -1.01
CA ILE A 8 3.07 7.12 -1.80
C ILE A 8 2.75 5.92 -0.93
N PHE A 9 1.48 5.57 -0.81
CA PHE A 9 1.01 4.40 -0.09
C PHE A 9 0.74 3.27 -1.08
N VAL A 10 1.22 2.06 -0.78
CA VAL A 10 1.05 0.89 -1.66
C VAL A 10 0.17 -0.13 -0.95
N ASP A 11 -0.90 -0.52 -1.62
CA ASP A 11 -1.86 -1.50 -1.09
C ASP A 11 -1.27 -2.92 -1.14
N THR A 12 -1.74 -3.77 -0.24
CA THR A 12 -1.28 -5.16 -0.11
C THR A 12 -1.42 -5.95 -1.41
N ASN A 13 -2.49 -5.73 -2.17
CA ASN A 13 -2.71 -6.49 -3.40
C ASN A 13 -1.61 -6.28 -4.44
N VAL A 14 -0.98 -5.11 -4.46
CA VAL A 14 0.15 -4.82 -5.36
C VAL A 14 1.40 -5.58 -4.89
N LEU A 15 1.63 -5.65 -3.59
CA LEU A 15 2.73 -6.45 -3.02
C LEU A 15 2.54 -7.93 -3.36
N ASN A 16 1.34 -8.45 -3.13
CA ASN A 16 1.02 -9.84 -3.43
C ASN A 16 1.25 -10.13 -4.91
N GLY A 17 0.81 -9.24 -5.80
CA GLY A 17 0.99 -9.40 -7.23
C GLY A 17 2.44 -9.47 -7.65
N PHE A 18 3.30 -8.66 -7.03
CA PHE A 18 4.74 -8.70 -7.30
C PHE A 18 5.31 -10.09 -6.99
N TYR A 19 4.99 -10.64 -5.82
CA TYR A 19 5.51 -11.94 -5.39
C TYR A 19 4.78 -13.12 -6.03
N LEU A 20 3.66 -12.88 -6.73
CA LEU A 20 3.00 -13.86 -7.58
C LEU A 20 3.48 -13.77 -9.04
N ASN A 21 4.49 -12.95 -9.31
CA ASN A 21 5.07 -12.73 -10.64
C ASN A 21 4.06 -12.15 -11.63
N LYS A 22 3.12 -11.33 -11.15
CA LYS A 22 2.23 -10.57 -12.03
C LYS A 22 3.01 -9.40 -12.62
N GLU A 23 3.13 -9.39 -13.95
CA GLU A 23 4.01 -8.48 -14.67
C GLU A 23 3.73 -7.01 -14.36
N THR A 24 2.47 -6.60 -14.42
CA THR A 24 2.09 -5.20 -14.19
C THR A 24 2.42 -4.75 -12.77
N ASP A 25 2.13 -5.58 -11.76
CA ASP A 25 2.46 -5.26 -10.37
C ASP A 25 3.97 -5.22 -10.17
N GLY A 26 4.70 -6.15 -10.79
CA GLY A 26 6.16 -6.19 -10.73
C GLY A 26 6.80 -4.95 -11.35
N GLU A 27 6.35 -4.55 -12.53
CA GLU A 27 6.85 -3.35 -13.19
C GLU A 27 6.54 -2.09 -12.37
N CYS A 28 5.35 -2.06 -11.75
CA CYS A 28 4.95 -0.95 -10.89
C CYS A 28 5.93 -0.78 -9.72
N LEU A 29 6.22 -1.85 -8.97
CA LEU A 29 7.12 -1.75 -7.83
C LEU A 29 8.54 -1.40 -8.24
N LYS A 30 9.02 -1.95 -9.35
CA LYS A 30 10.35 -1.60 -9.88
C LYS A 30 10.42 -0.11 -10.19
N TYR A 31 9.38 0.44 -10.80
CA TYR A 31 9.32 1.87 -11.09
C TYR A 31 9.35 2.69 -9.80
N LEU A 32 8.51 2.32 -8.81
CA LEU A 32 8.47 3.02 -7.53
C LEU A 32 9.83 3.01 -6.84
N PHE A 33 10.51 1.87 -6.85
CA PHE A 33 11.83 1.75 -6.22
C PHE A 33 12.90 2.59 -6.92
N SER A 34 12.67 2.97 -8.18
CA SER A 34 13.59 3.82 -8.95
C SER A 34 13.40 5.32 -8.68
N LEU A 35 12.29 5.70 -8.04
CA LEU A 35 11.98 7.12 -7.82
C LEU A 35 12.86 7.71 -6.73
N LYS A 36 13.40 8.90 -7.00
CA LYS A 36 14.17 9.66 -6.01
C LYS A 36 13.28 10.77 -5.45
N GLY A 37 13.49 11.11 -4.17
CA GLY A 37 12.73 12.17 -3.52
C GLY A 37 11.30 11.77 -3.17
N LYS A 38 10.95 10.51 -3.33
CA LYS A 38 9.64 9.96 -2.95
C LYS A 38 9.81 9.05 -1.75
N LYS A 39 8.80 8.99 -0.91
CA LYS A 39 8.78 8.09 0.24
C LYS A 39 7.64 7.09 0.06
N LEU A 40 7.98 5.81 0.20
CA LEU A 40 7.02 4.72 0.00
C LEU A 40 6.56 4.18 1.34
N PHE A 41 5.27 3.94 1.46
CA PHE A 41 4.64 3.49 2.71
C PHE A 41 3.79 2.24 2.46
N ILE A 42 3.82 1.35 3.43
CA ILE A 42 2.84 0.27 3.58
C ILE A 42 2.38 0.27 5.03
N SER A 43 1.25 -0.36 5.32
CA SER A 43 0.78 -0.47 6.70
C SER A 43 1.28 -1.75 7.36
N SER A 44 1.32 -1.77 8.70
CA SER A 44 1.57 -3.01 9.43
C SER A 44 0.46 -4.02 9.20
N LEU A 45 -0.76 -3.56 8.89
CA LEU A 45 -1.85 -4.43 8.46
C LEU A 45 -1.49 -5.18 7.17
N SER A 46 -0.85 -4.50 6.22
CA SER A 46 -0.39 -5.11 4.97
C SER A 46 0.60 -6.24 5.21
N ILE A 47 1.49 -6.09 6.20
CA ILE A 47 2.42 -7.16 6.55
C ILE A 47 1.66 -8.39 7.03
N GLY A 48 0.68 -8.21 7.91
CA GLY A 48 -0.16 -9.33 8.37
C GLY A 48 -0.94 -10.00 7.25
N GLN A 49 -1.50 -9.20 6.36
CA GLN A 49 -2.24 -9.70 5.18
C GLN A 49 -1.32 -10.48 4.23
N PHE A 50 -0.12 -9.99 4.01
CA PHE A 50 0.89 -10.66 3.20
C PHE A 50 1.25 -12.02 3.78
N ILE A 51 1.51 -12.09 5.08
CA ILE A 51 1.83 -13.34 5.76
C ILE A 51 0.68 -14.34 5.62
N ALA A 52 -0.55 -13.90 5.87
CA ALA A 52 -1.73 -14.77 5.78
C ALA A 52 -1.91 -15.31 4.35
N PHE A 53 -1.66 -14.48 3.35
CA PHE A 53 -1.80 -14.88 1.95
C PHE A 53 -0.74 -15.90 1.52
N PHE A 54 0.52 -15.71 1.93
CA PHE A 54 1.64 -16.53 1.46
C PHE A 54 2.00 -17.71 2.37
N ASN A 55 1.40 -17.81 3.53
CA ASN A 55 1.80 -18.79 4.54
C ASN A 55 1.69 -20.27 4.05
N LYS A 56 0.79 -20.56 3.09
CA LYS A 56 0.65 -21.88 2.48
C LYS A 56 1.41 -22.02 1.16
N LYS A 57 2.01 -20.95 0.65
CA LYS A 57 2.67 -20.93 -0.66
C LYS A 57 4.19 -20.85 -0.53
N LEU A 58 4.66 -20.29 0.56
CA LEU A 58 6.09 -20.08 0.80
C LEU A 58 6.45 -20.59 2.19
N THR A 59 7.75 -20.92 2.37
CA THR A 59 8.27 -21.29 3.69
C THR A 59 8.32 -20.07 4.60
N ASN A 60 8.31 -20.29 5.91
CA ASN A 60 8.45 -19.21 6.89
C ASN A 60 9.75 -18.43 6.68
N GLU A 61 10.85 -19.13 6.38
CA GLU A 61 12.13 -18.45 6.14
C GLU A 61 12.08 -17.53 4.92
N LYS A 62 11.41 -17.97 3.85
CA LYS A 62 11.24 -17.14 2.66
C LYS A 62 10.39 -15.91 2.97
N ILE A 63 9.32 -16.07 3.72
CA ILE A 63 8.46 -14.95 4.12
C ILE A 63 9.25 -13.95 4.98
N LYS A 64 10.04 -14.43 5.93
CA LYS A 64 10.90 -13.57 6.76
C LYS A 64 11.86 -12.75 5.90
N ASP A 65 12.49 -13.39 4.92
CA ASP A 65 13.42 -12.70 4.03
C ASP A 65 12.73 -11.60 3.23
N ILE A 66 11.53 -11.88 2.73
CA ILE A 66 10.75 -10.90 1.99
C ILE A 66 10.39 -9.71 2.89
N ILE A 67 9.95 -9.97 4.12
CA ILE A 67 9.58 -8.90 5.06
C ILE A 67 10.79 -8.04 5.37
N ARG A 68 11.95 -8.64 5.61
CA ARG A 68 13.20 -7.87 5.84
C ARG A 68 13.50 -6.95 4.67
N TYR A 69 13.31 -7.45 3.45
CA TYR A 69 13.50 -6.65 2.24
C TYR A 69 12.49 -5.49 2.16
N LEU A 70 11.21 -5.78 2.42
CA LEU A 70 10.15 -4.76 2.36
C LEU A 70 10.43 -3.61 3.33
N ILE A 71 10.92 -3.92 4.52
CA ILE A 71 11.26 -2.90 5.53
C ILE A 71 12.38 -1.98 5.04
N THR A 72 13.26 -2.45 4.14
CA THR A 72 14.30 -1.59 3.57
C THR A 72 13.76 -0.66 2.50
N LYS A 73 12.64 -0.98 1.86
CA LYS A 73 12.08 -0.20 0.75
C LYS A 73 10.92 0.68 1.16
N PHE A 74 10.17 0.28 2.19
CA PHE A 74 8.98 0.99 2.63
C PHE A 74 9.13 1.43 4.08
N THR A 75 8.50 2.56 4.41
CA THR A 75 8.21 2.89 5.80
C THR A 75 6.91 2.18 6.18
N VAL A 76 6.95 1.41 7.25
CA VAL A 76 5.77 0.67 7.73
C VAL A 76 5.00 1.56 8.70
N ILE A 77 3.74 1.85 8.35
CA ILE A 77 2.86 2.69 9.17
C ILE A 77 2.12 1.80 10.15
N GLU A 78 2.15 2.19 11.42
CA GLU A 78 1.44 1.49 12.50
C GLU A 78 -0.07 1.50 12.26
N PHE A 79 -0.70 0.34 12.46
CA PHE A 79 -2.15 0.18 12.48
C PHE A 79 -2.60 -0.01 13.93
N ASN A 80 -3.39 0.91 14.46
CA ASN A 80 -3.80 0.91 15.87
C ASN A 80 -5.31 1.09 16.04
N GLU A 81 -5.73 1.08 17.32
CA GLU A 81 -7.15 1.19 17.68
C GLU A 81 -7.79 2.49 17.16
N GLN A 82 -7.06 3.60 17.22
CA GLN A 82 -7.59 4.88 16.73
C GLN A 82 -7.89 4.84 15.22
N ASP A 83 -7.08 4.12 14.47
CA ASP A 83 -7.31 3.94 13.04
C ASP A 83 -8.60 3.17 12.80
N ILE A 84 -8.89 2.15 13.62
CA ILE A 84 -10.12 1.37 13.52
C ILE A 84 -11.32 2.27 13.81
N ILE A 85 -11.28 3.00 14.93
CA ILE A 85 -12.37 3.90 15.34
C ILE A 85 -12.66 4.92 14.24
N LYS A 86 -11.62 5.53 13.69
CA LYS A 86 -11.76 6.52 12.62
C LYS A 86 -12.32 5.91 11.34
N SER A 87 -11.91 4.68 11.01
CA SER A 87 -12.35 3.99 9.80
C SER A 87 -13.83 3.69 9.80
N ILE A 88 -14.39 3.27 10.93
CA ILE A 88 -15.81 2.92 11.00
C ILE A 88 -16.72 4.14 10.95
N GLN A 89 -16.18 5.35 11.04
CA GLN A 89 -16.95 6.59 10.88
C GLN A 89 -17.21 6.91 9.40
N TYR A 90 -16.46 6.31 8.48
CA TYR A 90 -16.70 6.51 7.06
C TYR A 90 -17.85 5.63 6.59
N ASN A 91 -18.66 6.18 5.68
CA ASN A 91 -19.80 5.47 5.12
C ASN A 91 -19.44 4.84 3.76
N TYR A 92 -18.35 4.08 3.74
CA TYR A 92 -17.91 3.36 2.54
C TYR A 92 -18.26 1.88 2.67
N SER A 93 -18.55 1.25 1.55
CA SER A 93 -18.98 -0.15 1.52
C SER A 93 -17.87 -1.13 1.90
N ASP A 94 -16.60 -0.77 1.66
CA ASP A 94 -15.46 -1.64 1.96
C ASP A 94 -14.71 -1.10 3.17
N LEU A 95 -14.88 -1.80 4.30
CA LEU A 95 -14.27 -1.40 5.56
C LEU A 95 -12.75 -1.53 5.53
N GLU A 96 -12.22 -2.56 4.87
CA GLU A 96 -10.79 -2.77 4.76
C GLU A 96 -10.11 -1.62 4.00
N ASP A 97 -10.75 -1.15 2.91
CA ASP A 97 -10.26 0.02 2.16
C ASP A 97 -10.30 1.28 3.02
N SER A 98 -11.34 1.45 3.83
CA SER A 98 -11.44 2.59 4.76
C SER A 98 -10.31 2.57 5.77
N ILE A 99 -9.94 1.40 6.29
CA ILE A 99 -8.81 1.25 7.21
C ILE A 99 -7.51 1.66 6.54
N GLN A 100 -7.24 1.15 5.35
CA GLN A 100 -6.00 1.49 4.62
C GLN A 100 -5.96 2.98 4.27
N TYR A 101 -7.09 3.56 3.89
CA TYR A 101 -7.20 4.98 3.61
C TYR A 101 -6.82 5.82 4.85
N VAL A 102 -7.37 5.46 6.02
CA VAL A 102 -7.06 6.17 7.27
C VAL A 102 -5.57 6.08 7.58
N ILE A 103 -4.99 4.87 7.45
CA ILE A 103 -3.57 4.65 7.74
C ILE A 103 -2.70 5.50 6.81
N GLY A 104 -2.95 5.46 5.52
CA GLY A 104 -2.16 6.20 4.53
C GLY A 104 -2.25 7.71 4.72
N THR A 105 -3.46 8.22 4.95
CA THR A 105 -3.66 9.67 5.11
C THR A 105 -3.15 10.18 6.46
N LYS A 106 -3.06 9.33 7.47
CA LYS A 106 -2.42 9.67 8.74
C LYS A 106 -0.97 10.12 8.51
N MET A 107 -0.28 9.50 7.55
CA MET A 107 1.07 9.86 7.17
C MET A 107 1.12 10.85 6.00
N LYS A 108 -0.04 11.42 5.64
CA LYS A 108 -0.16 12.42 4.58
C LYS A 108 0.15 11.92 3.18
N CYS A 109 -0.03 10.61 2.93
CA CYS A 109 0.15 10.07 1.58
C CYS A 109 -0.92 10.61 0.65
N PHE A 110 -0.50 11.18 -0.48
CA PHE A 110 -1.41 11.67 -1.51
C PHE A 110 -1.72 10.58 -2.53
N TYR A 111 -0.72 9.81 -2.94
CA TYR A 111 -0.91 8.73 -3.90
C TYR A 111 -1.17 7.41 -3.19
N PHE A 112 -2.18 6.69 -3.68
CA PHE A 112 -2.49 5.32 -3.23
C PHE A 112 -2.41 4.41 -4.46
N VAL A 113 -1.45 3.49 -4.45
CA VAL A 113 -1.26 2.53 -5.55
C VAL A 113 -1.99 1.25 -5.19
N THR A 114 -2.98 0.89 -5.99
CA THR A 114 -3.89 -0.22 -5.67
C THR A 114 -4.51 -0.79 -6.94
N ASN A 115 -4.83 -2.09 -6.92
CA ASN A 115 -5.66 -2.71 -7.95
C ASN A 115 -7.17 -2.54 -7.66
N ASP A 116 -7.51 -1.98 -6.50
CA ASP A 116 -8.90 -1.83 -6.07
C ASP A 116 -9.46 -0.48 -6.49
N LYS A 117 -10.46 -0.50 -7.35
CA LYS A 117 -11.12 0.73 -7.85
C LYS A 117 -11.95 1.46 -6.79
N HIS A 118 -12.26 0.80 -5.66
CA HIS A 118 -13.07 1.42 -4.61
C HIS A 118 -12.40 2.66 -4.01
N TYR A 119 -11.07 2.75 -4.08
CA TYR A 119 -10.35 3.92 -3.59
C TYR A 119 -10.71 5.21 -4.34
N SER A 120 -11.27 5.12 -5.53
CA SER A 120 -11.72 6.31 -6.28
C SER A 120 -12.83 7.08 -5.56
N ALA A 121 -13.50 6.46 -4.58
CA ALA A 121 -14.51 7.13 -3.75
C ALA A 121 -13.90 8.14 -2.78
N PHE A 122 -12.61 8.04 -2.47
CA PHE A 122 -11.90 8.98 -1.59
C PHE A 122 -11.36 10.14 -2.41
N LEU A 123 -12.03 11.31 -2.33
CA LEU A 123 -11.80 12.41 -3.25
C LEU A 123 -10.52 13.21 -3.02
N ASN A 124 -9.94 13.12 -1.82
CA ASN A 124 -8.76 13.92 -1.47
C ASN A 124 -7.43 13.23 -1.79
N ILE A 125 -7.46 11.99 -2.22
CA ILE A 125 -6.27 11.23 -2.63
C ILE A 125 -6.30 10.97 -4.13
N LYS A 126 -5.14 10.59 -4.67
CA LYS A 126 -5.02 10.14 -6.05
C LYS A 126 -4.77 8.64 -6.04
N ALA A 127 -5.79 7.86 -6.37
CA ALA A 127 -5.67 6.41 -6.50
C ALA A 127 -5.17 6.07 -7.90
N LEU A 128 -4.11 5.28 -7.98
CA LEU A 128 -3.51 4.84 -9.24
C LEU A 128 -3.47 3.32 -9.28
N LYS A 129 -3.88 2.76 -10.41
CA LYS A 129 -3.61 1.35 -10.69
C LYS A 129 -2.12 1.18 -11.02
N PRO A 130 -1.57 -0.02 -10.81
CA PRO A 130 -0.18 -0.27 -11.21
C PRO A 130 0.14 0.12 -12.65
N SER A 131 -0.79 -0.07 -13.58
CA SER A 131 -0.60 0.32 -14.98
C SER A 131 -0.50 1.84 -15.19
N GLU A 132 -0.94 2.64 -14.22
CA GLU A 132 -0.93 4.10 -14.28
C GLU A 132 0.25 4.73 -13.52
N ILE A 133 1.16 3.90 -13.02
CA ILE A 133 2.19 4.36 -12.07
C ILE A 133 3.10 5.44 -12.62
N ARG A 134 3.30 5.47 -13.93
CA ARG A 134 4.17 6.47 -14.56
C ARG A 134 3.59 7.88 -14.55
N SER A 135 2.35 8.03 -14.08
CA SER A 135 1.78 9.35 -13.77
C SER A 135 2.56 10.05 -12.66
N ILE A 136 3.22 9.28 -11.78
CA ILE A 136 4.12 9.85 -10.76
C ILE A 136 5.47 10.07 -11.45
N LYS A 137 5.85 11.32 -11.63
CA LYS A 137 7.09 11.67 -12.34
C LYS A 137 8.31 11.49 -11.45
N LYS A 138 9.39 11.12 -12.08
CA LYS A 138 10.68 11.02 -11.42
C LYS A 138 11.20 12.40 -10.98
#